data_343661080064ebb05aad03baa0389d18
#
_entry.id   343661080064ebb05aad03baa0389d18
#
_cell.length_a   1.000
_cell.length_b   1.000
_cell.length_c   1.000
_cell.angle_alpha   90.00
_cell.angle_beta   90.00
_cell.angle_gamma   90.00
#
_symmetry.space_group_name_H-M   'P 1'
#
loop_
_entity.id
_entity.type
_entity.pdbx_description
1 polymer ?
#
loop_
_entity_poly.entity_id
_entity_poly.type
_entity_poly.pdbx_seq_one_letter_code
_entity_poly.pdbx_strand_id
1 'polypeptide(L)'
;MGLGSRSAKQRMHSDFEPHPDAEMCTACNRCVTWCPVDAIVIGPDRVAEVDYELCYGCGECVAACPFGAIAIAWKTEPASIQEKIVEHVAGVLKDKPGKIVYLSFITNVTPDCDCWHFSDAPVVADIGVLASTDIVAIDQAAYDLVTAAKGLAGTKGEGLAEGADKFQEMSGIDGTVAMEYAERKGVGVRTYELKTLA
;
A
#
# COMPACT_ATOMS: atom_id res chain seq x y z
N MET A 1 3.39 -2.65 3.06
CA MET A 1 3.91 -2.60 1.67
C MET A 1 5.32 -3.18 1.53
N GLY A 2 6.21 -3.10 2.52
CA GLY A 2 7.58 -3.64 2.45
C GLY A 2 7.71 -5.15 2.25
N LEU A 3 6.64 -5.89 2.45
CA LEU A 3 6.60 -7.35 2.25
C LEU A 3 6.18 -7.76 0.83
N GLY A 4 5.74 -6.83 -0.02
CA GLY A 4 5.35 -7.09 -1.39
C GLY A 4 6.41 -6.68 -2.41
N SER A 5 6.50 -7.39 -3.53
CA SER A 5 7.25 -6.92 -4.70
C SER A 5 6.60 -5.69 -5.33
N ARG A 6 7.30 -5.00 -6.24
CA ARG A 6 6.71 -3.89 -7.00
C ARG A 6 5.44 -4.30 -7.75
N SER A 7 5.44 -5.46 -8.39
CA SER A 7 4.26 -6.00 -9.06
C SER A 7 3.12 -6.32 -8.10
N ALA A 8 3.43 -6.86 -6.91
CA ALA A 8 2.44 -7.06 -5.85
C ALA A 8 1.81 -5.73 -5.43
N LYS A 9 2.61 -4.67 -5.25
CA LYS A 9 2.11 -3.33 -4.94
C LYS A 9 1.14 -2.82 -6.00
N GLN A 10 1.46 -2.98 -7.27
CA GLN A 10 0.59 -2.57 -8.37
C GLN A 10 -0.74 -3.34 -8.32
N ARG A 11 -0.71 -4.65 -8.13
CA ARG A 11 -1.92 -5.47 -7.99
C ARG A 11 -2.76 -5.12 -6.76
N MET A 12 -2.16 -4.69 -5.66
CA MET A 12 -2.91 -4.22 -4.49
C MET A 12 -3.70 -2.95 -4.80
N HIS A 13 -3.10 -2.01 -5.55
CA HIS A 13 -3.70 -0.71 -5.84
C HIS A 13 -4.76 -0.74 -6.95
N SER A 14 -4.81 -1.79 -7.75
CA SER A 14 -5.78 -1.89 -8.83
C SER A 14 -6.11 -3.35 -9.12
N ASP A 15 -7.33 -3.60 -9.58
CA ASP A 15 -7.59 -4.73 -10.46
C ASP A 15 -6.99 -4.27 -11.81
N PHE A 16 -5.67 -4.41 -11.92
CA PHE A 16 -4.85 -3.65 -12.83
C PHE A 16 -5.06 -4.11 -14.26
N GLU A 17 -5.70 -3.28 -15.03
CA GLU A 17 -5.72 -3.39 -16.48
C GLU A 17 -4.88 -2.23 -17.06
N PRO A 18 -3.72 -2.51 -17.68
CA PRO A 18 -2.97 -1.49 -18.36
C PRO A 18 -3.70 -1.06 -19.66
N HIS A 19 -3.92 0.23 -19.81
CA HIS A 19 -4.58 0.81 -20.98
C HIS A 19 -3.56 1.61 -21.81
N PRO A 20 -3.05 1.06 -22.91
CA PRO A 20 -2.20 1.81 -23.83
C PRO A 20 -2.97 2.95 -24.52
N ASP A 21 -2.38 4.14 -24.48
CA ASP A 21 -2.88 5.33 -25.16
C ASP A 21 -2.29 5.39 -26.58
N ALA A 22 -3.15 5.37 -27.59
CA ALA A 22 -2.75 5.37 -29.00
C ALA A 22 -2.05 6.68 -29.42
N GLU A 23 -2.41 7.82 -28.82
CA GLU A 23 -1.80 9.10 -29.15
C GLU A 23 -0.38 9.25 -28.61
N MET A 24 -0.12 8.59 -27.47
CA MET A 24 1.18 8.63 -26.79
C MET A 24 2.08 7.44 -27.15
N CYS A 25 1.54 6.35 -27.67
CA CYS A 25 2.28 5.14 -27.95
C CYS A 25 3.17 5.32 -29.20
N THR A 26 4.47 5.08 -29.05
CA THR A 26 5.45 5.16 -30.14
C THR A 26 5.83 3.80 -30.73
N ALA A 27 5.18 2.72 -30.33
CA ALA A 27 5.49 1.35 -30.73
C ALA A 27 6.96 0.94 -30.45
N CYS A 28 7.55 1.44 -29.36
CA CYS A 28 8.97 1.22 -29.06
C CYS A 28 9.31 -0.18 -28.52
N ASN A 29 8.33 -1.06 -28.37
CA ASN A 29 8.47 -2.45 -27.90
C ASN A 29 8.92 -2.63 -26.44
N ARG A 30 9.17 -1.58 -25.66
CA ARG A 30 9.65 -1.74 -24.27
C ARG A 30 8.67 -2.51 -23.39
N CYS A 31 7.38 -2.17 -23.46
CA CYS A 31 6.35 -2.87 -22.69
C CYS A 31 6.24 -4.35 -23.07
N VAL A 32 6.44 -4.69 -24.34
CA VAL A 32 6.49 -6.07 -24.82
C VAL A 32 7.66 -6.82 -24.20
N THR A 33 8.87 -6.25 -24.28
CA THR A 33 10.11 -6.87 -23.77
C THR A 33 10.05 -7.07 -22.25
N TRP A 34 9.36 -6.18 -21.51
CA TRP A 34 9.28 -6.24 -20.05
C TRP A 34 8.07 -7.02 -19.54
N CYS A 35 7.19 -7.51 -20.43
CA CYS A 35 6.05 -8.31 -19.99
C CYS A 35 6.50 -9.73 -19.61
N PRO A 36 6.34 -10.15 -18.34
CA PRO A 36 6.84 -11.45 -17.88
C PRO A 36 5.98 -12.64 -18.34
N VAL A 37 4.85 -12.38 -18.98
CA VAL A 37 3.90 -13.40 -19.47
C VAL A 37 3.51 -13.19 -20.94
N ASP A 38 4.25 -12.36 -21.65
CA ASP A 38 4.05 -12.07 -23.09
C ASP A 38 2.62 -11.62 -23.45
N ALA A 39 1.94 -10.97 -22.48
CA ALA A 39 0.56 -10.47 -22.65
C ALA A 39 0.46 -9.19 -23.48
N ILE A 40 1.56 -8.66 -24.02
CA ILE A 40 1.57 -7.39 -24.76
C ILE A 40 2.25 -7.59 -26.11
N VAL A 41 1.59 -7.13 -27.15
CA VAL A 41 2.13 -7.08 -28.51
C VAL A 41 2.00 -5.66 -29.09
N ILE A 42 2.72 -5.37 -30.16
CA ILE A 42 2.44 -4.16 -30.97
C ILE A 42 1.48 -4.58 -32.09
N GLY A 43 0.30 -4.01 -32.05
CA GLY A 43 -0.74 -4.24 -33.05
C GLY A 43 -0.45 -3.62 -34.42
N PRO A 44 -1.30 -3.90 -35.42
CA PRO A 44 -1.14 -3.40 -36.77
C PRO A 44 -1.16 -1.87 -36.84
N ASP A 45 -1.88 -1.20 -35.97
CA ASP A 45 -1.97 0.26 -35.88
C ASP A 45 -0.77 0.91 -35.17
N ARG A 46 0.28 0.11 -34.89
CA ARG A 46 1.49 0.53 -34.18
C ARG A 46 1.23 1.04 -32.75
N VAL A 47 0.22 0.49 -32.11
CA VAL A 47 -0.12 0.71 -30.70
C VAL A 47 0.10 -0.59 -29.93
N ALA A 48 0.49 -0.49 -28.67
CA ALA A 48 0.56 -1.67 -27.79
C ALA A 48 -0.86 -2.19 -27.55
N GLU A 49 -1.04 -3.49 -27.69
CA GLU A 49 -2.29 -4.21 -27.40
C GLU A 49 -2.03 -5.19 -26.26
N VAL A 50 -2.99 -5.31 -25.34
CA VAL A 50 -2.88 -6.16 -24.15
C VAL A 50 -3.87 -7.29 -24.24
N ASP A 51 -3.37 -8.51 -24.09
CA ASP A 51 -4.19 -9.69 -23.86
C ASP A 51 -4.54 -9.77 -22.36
N TYR A 52 -5.76 -9.41 -22.01
CA TYR A 52 -6.22 -9.40 -20.63
C TYR A 52 -6.48 -10.79 -20.04
N GLU A 53 -6.55 -11.84 -20.85
CA GLU A 53 -6.62 -13.22 -20.36
C GLU A 53 -5.26 -13.71 -19.82
N LEU A 54 -4.17 -13.21 -20.40
CA LEU A 54 -2.80 -13.50 -19.96
C LEU A 54 -2.31 -12.49 -18.91
N CYS A 55 -2.80 -11.26 -18.93
CA CYS A 55 -2.33 -10.18 -18.09
C CYS A 55 -2.75 -10.37 -16.62
N TYR A 56 -1.79 -10.55 -15.72
CA TYR A 56 -2.07 -10.64 -14.28
C TYR A 56 -1.86 -9.32 -13.53
N GLY A 57 -1.69 -8.19 -14.21
CA GLY A 57 -1.65 -6.87 -13.60
C GLY A 57 -0.37 -6.54 -12.81
N CYS A 58 0.82 -6.94 -13.27
CA CYS A 58 2.07 -6.67 -12.56
C CYS A 58 2.56 -5.21 -12.66
N GLY A 59 2.09 -4.42 -13.65
CA GLY A 59 2.48 -3.03 -13.86
C GLY A 59 3.88 -2.81 -14.44
N GLU A 60 4.62 -3.85 -14.84
CA GLU A 60 5.96 -3.71 -15.42
C GLU A 60 5.94 -2.87 -16.70
N CYS A 61 4.90 -3.02 -17.53
CA CYS A 61 4.72 -2.26 -18.77
C CYS A 61 4.57 -0.74 -18.51
N VAL A 62 3.91 -0.35 -17.42
CA VAL A 62 3.79 1.06 -17.01
C VAL A 62 5.14 1.64 -16.63
N ALA A 63 5.89 0.92 -15.78
CA ALA A 63 7.21 1.34 -15.36
C ALA A 63 8.23 1.38 -16.52
N ALA A 64 8.07 0.48 -17.51
CA ALA A 64 8.95 0.40 -18.65
C ALA A 64 8.66 1.45 -19.72
N CYS A 65 7.45 2.05 -19.75
CA CYS A 65 7.06 3.01 -20.78
C CYS A 65 7.68 4.40 -20.52
N PRO A 66 8.66 4.85 -21.34
CA PRO A 66 9.30 6.15 -21.11
C PRO A 66 8.43 7.33 -21.53
N PHE A 67 7.32 7.06 -22.24
CA PHE A 67 6.41 8.06 -22.73
C PHE A 67 5.16 8.22 -21.87
N GLY A 68 5.00 7.38 -20.82
CA GLY A 68 3.79 7.37 -19.99
C GLY A 68 2.53 6.94 -20.75
N ALA A 69 2.69 6.28 -21.89
CA ALA A 69 1.58 5.89 -22.77
C ALA A 69 0.73 4.73 -22.22
N ILE A 70 1.03 4.17 -21.06
CA ILE A 70 0.23 3.11 -20.46
C ILE A 70 -0.35 3.63 -19.15
N ALA A 71 -1.65 3.95 -19.20
CA ALA A 71 -2.38 4.44 -18.03
C ALA A 71 -2.76 3.30 -17.08
N ILE A 72 -2.95 3.66 -15.81
CA ILE A 72 -3.47 2.77 -14.76
C ILE A 72 -4.90 3.22 -14.45
N ALA A 73 -5.84 2.30 -14.50
CA ALA A 73 -7.18 2.55 -13.98
C ALA A 73 -7.15 2.37 -12.45
N TRP A 74 -7.19 3.46 -11.70
CA TRP A 74 -7.32 3.46 -10.25
C TRP A 74 -8.79 3.24 -9.87
N LYS A 75 -9.24 1.98 -9.84
CA LYS A 75 -10.64 1.63 -9.58
C LYS A 75 -10.85 0.85 -8.28
N THR A 76 -9.77 0.55 -7.55
CA THR A 76 -9.86 -0.33 -6.39
C THR A 76 -10.35 0.44 -5.16
N GLU A 77 -11.41 -0.06 -4.54
CA GLU A 77 -11.93 0.45 -3.27
C GLU A 77 -10.88 0.33 -2.15
N PRO A 78 -10.76 1.33 -1.25
CA PRO A 78 -9.76 1.34 -0.18
C PRO A 78 -9.76 0.07 0.68
N ALA A 79 -10.93 -0.48 1.00
CA ALA A 79 -11.05 -1.74 1.75
C ALA A 79 -10.41 -2.91 1.00
N SER A 80 -10.61 -3.03 -0.30
CA SER A 80 -10.03 -4.09 -1.14
C SER A 80 -8.49 -4.00 -1.17
N ILE A 81 -7.92 -2.78 -1.19
CA ILE A 81 -6.47 -2.59 -1.11
C ILE A 81 -5.94 -3.13 0.22
N GLN A 82 -6.60 -2.80 1.33
CA GLN A 82 -6.22 -3.23 2.66
C GLN A 82 -6.27 -4.76 2.80
N GLU A 83 -7.33 -5.40 2.30
CA GLU A 83 -7.45 -6.86 2.30
C GLU A 83 -6.36 -7.53 1.46
N LYS A 84 -6.08 -7.03 0.26
CA LYS A 84 -4.99 -7.53 -0.61
C LYS A 84 -3.61 -7.39 0.04
N ILE A 85 -3.36 -6.31 0.80
CA ILE A 85 -2.13 -6.16 1.59
C ILE A 85 -1.99 -7.30 2.59
N VAL A 86 -3.05 -7.63 3.32
CA VAL A 86 -3.07 -8.71 4.31
C VAL A 86 -2.81 -10.07 3.66
N GLU A 87 -3.39 -10.35 2.50
CA GLU A 87 -3.15 -11.59 1.78
C GLU A 87 -1.68 -11.77 1.37
N HIS A 88 -1.02 -10.68 0.96
CA HIS A 88 0.42 -10.70 0.69
C HIS A 88 1.25 -10.93 1.96
N VAL A 89 0.87 -10.28 3.06
CA VAL A 89 1.48 -10.51 4.38
C VAL A 89 1.35 -11.97 4.78
N ALA A 90 0.16 -12.54 4.70
CA ALA A 90 -0.10 -13.95 5.02
C ALA A 90 0.79 -14.89 4.17
N GLY A 91 0.94 -14.58 2.88
CA GLY A 91 1.82 -15.34 1.98
C GLY A 91 3.30 -15.30 2.41
N VAL A 92 3.79 -14.14 2.83
CA VAL A 92 5.18 -13.99 3.31
C VAL A 92 5.40 -14.70 4.65
N LEU A 93 4.40 -14.66 5.55
CA LEU A 93 4.49 -15.27 6.88
C LEU A 93 4.32 -16.79 6.86
N LYS A 94 3.77 -17.35 5.77
CA LYS A 94 3.62 -18.78 5.59
C LYS A 94 4.95 -19.49 5.86
N ASP A 95 4.92 -20.55 6.62
CA ASP A 95 6.07 -21.38 6.97
C ASP A 95 7.16 -20.68 7.83
N LYS A 96 6.81 -19.54 8.46
CA LYS A 96 7.74 -18.79 9.34
C LYS A 96 7.20 -18.55 10.77
N PRO A 97 6.45 -19.46 11.39
CA PRO A 97 5.92 -19.22 12.73
C PRO A 97 7.07 -19.03 13.73
N GLY A 98 6.98 -17.97 14.54
CA GLY A 98 7.96 -17.64 15.58
C GLY A 98 9.36 -17.24 15.09
N LYS A 99 9.56 -16.97 13.79
CA LYS A 99 10.87 -16.64 13.21
C LYS A 99 10.98 -15.16 12.82
N ILE A 100 9.97 -14.35 13.12
CA ILE A 100 9.91 -12.95 12.69
C ILE A 100 9.67 -12.08 13.92
N VAL A 101 10.36 -10.94 13.95
CA VAL A 101 10.13 -9.84 14.89
C VAL A 101 9.80 -8.61 14.05
N TYR A 102 8.85 -7.83 14.51
CA TYR A 102 8.41 -6.60 13.87
C TYR A 102 8.86 -5.40 14.67
N LEU A 103 9.31 -4.37 13.97
CA LEU A 103 9.64 -3.06 14.54
C LEU A 103 8.83 -2.01 13.77
N SER A 104 8.10 -1.17 14.49
CA SER A 104 7.36 -0.06 13.92
C SER A 104 7.90 1.26 14.50
N PHE A 105 8.39 2.13 13.61
CA PHE A 105 8.87 3.46 13.96
C PHE A 105 7.72 4.45 13.75
N ILE A 106 7.10 4.90 14.85
CA ILE A 106 6.02 5.87 14.82
C ILE A 106 6.64 7.26 14.86
N THR A 107 7.26 7.64 13.77
CA THR A 107 7.96 8.90 13.57
C THR A 107 7.59 9.48 12.22
N ASN A 108 7.56 10.80 12.12
CA ASN A 108 7.27 11.51 10.87
C ASN A 108 5.95 11.02 10.21
N VAL A 109 4.88 10.90 10.99
CA VAL A 109 3.58 10.41 10.51
C VAL A 109 2.94 11.50 9.63
N THR A 110 2.94 11.28 8.33
CA THR A 110 2.42 12.22 7.32
C THR A 110 1.01 11.86 6.87
N PRO A 111 0.22 12.82 6.34
CA PRO A 111 -1.18 12.57 5.97
C PRO A 111 -1.34 11.66 4.74
N ASP A 112 -0.36 11.68 3.84
CA ASP A 112 -0.42 10.96 2.57
C ASP A 112 0.55 9.78 2.57
N CYS A 113 0.28 8.79 1.70
CA CYS A 113 1.13 7.62 1.55
C CYS A 113 2.53 8.01 1.05
N ASP A 114 3.58 7.45 1.66
CA ASP A 114 4.99 7.62 1.25
C ASP A 114 5.30 7.19 -0.21
N CYS A 115 4.32 6.62 -0.90
CA CYS A 115 4.46 6.31 -2.32
C CYS A 115 4.30 7.52 -3.27
N TRP A 116 3.80 8.63 -2.77
CA TRP A 116 3.75 9.87 -3.53
C TRP A 116 5.16 10.46 -3.71
N HIS A 117 5.33 11.29 -4.73
CA HIS A 117 6.61 11.97 -5.03
C HIS A 117 6.84 13.22 -4.17
N PHE A 118 5.95 13.50 -3.25
CA PHE A 118 6.04 14.60 -2.27
C PHE A 118 5.70 14.06 -0.88
N SER A 119 6.11 14.77 0.15
CA SER A 119 5.71 14.54 1.53
C SER A 119 5.21 15.84 2.13
N ASP A 120 4.16 15.77 2.96
CA ASP A 120 3.66 16.88 3.73
C ASP A 120 4.26 16.87 5.15
N ALA A 121 3.99 17.91 5.93
CA ALA A 121 4.42 17.97 7.33
C ALA A 121 3.76 16.87 8.18
N PRO A 122 4.45 16.36 9.22
CA PRO A 122 3.88 15.38 10.13
C PRO A 122 2.61 15.91 10.80
N VAL A 123 1.63 15.04 11.00
CA VAL A 123 0.33 15.40 11.60
C VAL A 123 0.28 15.22 13.11
N VAL A 124 1.20 14.43 13.67
CA VAL A 124 1.42 14.23 15.10
C VAL A 124 2.91 14.28 15.41
N ALA A 125 3.28 14.54 16.66
CA ALA A 125 4.67 14.45 17.10
C ALA A 125 5.16 12.99 17.03
N ASP A 126 6.47 12.80 16.92
CA ASP A 126 7.09 11.48 17.01
C ASP A 126 6.71 10.82 18.33
N ILE A 127 6.28 9.56 18.26
CA ILE A 127 5.79 8.80 19.42
C ILE A 127 6.87 7.86 19.93
N GLY A 128 7.54 7.14 19.03
CA GLY A 128 8.61 6.21 19.40
C GLY A 128 8.69 4.98 18.50
N VAL A 129 9.25 3.90 19.07
CA VAL A 129 9.46 2.64 18.38
C VAL A 129 8.74 1.51 19.11
N LEU A 130 7.96 0.73 18.40
CA LEU A 130 7.33 -0.49 18.89
C LEU A 130 8.10 -1.72 18.44
N ALA A 131 8.05 -2.78 19.25
CA ALA A 131 8.53 -4.11 18.89
C ALA A 131 7.49 -5.16 19.28
N SER A 132 7.24 -6.14 18.39
CA SER A 132 6.32 -7.25 18.64
C SER A 132 6.72 -8.49 17.85
N THR A 133 6.23 -9.64 18.27
CA THR A 133 6.26 -10.89 17.49
C THR A 133 4.95 -11.14 16.74
N ASP A 134 3.95 -10.28 16.93
CA ASP A 134 2.67 -10.31 16.21
C ASP A 134 2.52 -9.04 15.38
N ILE A 135 2.34 -9.21 14.06
CA ILE A 135 2.27 -8.10 13.10
C ILE A 135 0.96 -7.31 13.24
N VAL A 136 -0.14 -7.95 13.61
CA VAL A 136 -1.44 -7.29 13.76
C VAL A 136 -1.47 -6.49 15.06
N ALA A 137 -0.95 -7.06 16.13
CA ALA A 137 -0.84 -6.39 17.44
C ALA A 137 0.00 -5.11 17.35
N ILE A 138 1.14 -5.14 16.64
CA ILE A 138 2.00 -3.96 16.51
C ILE A 138 1.35 -2.86 15.68
N ASP A 139 0.65 -3.21 14.60
CA ASP A 139 -0.05 -2.23 13.76
C ASP A 139 -1.25 -1.64 14.52
N GLN A 140 -2.00 -2.44 15.26
CA GLN A 140 -3.08 -1.94 16.11
C GLN A 140 -2.55 -0.99 17.19
N ALA A 141 -1.46 -1.34 17.87
CA ALA A 141 -0.85 -0.48 18.87
C ALA A 141 -0.34 0.84 18.27
N ALA A 142 0.26 0.80 17.08
CA ALA A 142 0.72 2.00 16.37
C ALA A 142 -0.47 2.91 16.01
N TYR A 143 -1.54 2.33 15.49
CA TYR A 143 -2.77 3.04 15.13
C TYR A 143 -3.40 3.72 16.33
N ASP A 144 -3.53 3.00 17.45
CA ASP A 144 -4.12 3.51 18.69
C ASP A 144 -3.28 4.65 19.28
N LEU A 145 -1.94 4.55 19.23
CA LEU A 145 -1.03 5.59 19.72
C LEU A 145 -1.12 6.87 18.86
N VAL A 146 -1.22 6.75 17.53
CA VAL A 146 -1.44 7.90 16.65
C VAL A 146 -2.82 8.51 16.89
N THR A 147 -3.84 7.68 17.08
CA THR A 147 -5.19 8.13 17.41
C THR A 147 -5.22 8.88 18.76
N ALA A 148 -4.52 8.40 19.78
CA ALA A 148 -4.41 9.05 21.07
C ALA A 148 -3.61 10.36 21.05
N ALA A 149 -2.66 10.52 20.11
CA ALA A 149 -1.82 11.71 20.04
C ALA A 149 -2.61 12.96 19.64
N LYS A 150 -2.13 14.13 20.06
CA LYS A 150 -2.68 15.43 19.64
C LYS A 150 -2.16 15.81 18.26
N GLY A 151 -3.03 16.34 17.41
CA GLY A 151 -2.64 16.89 16.10
C GLY A 151 -1.72 18.11 16.22
N LEU A 152 -0.72 18.22 15.35
CA LEU A 152 0.24 19.34 15.33
C LEU A 152 -0.36 20.57 14.70
N ALA A 153 -0.16 21.72 15.34
CA ALA A 153 -0.55 23.01 14.82
C ALA A 153 0.27 23.37 13.55
N GLY A 154 -0.36 24.06 12.61
CA GLY A 154 0.25 24.43 11.33
C GLY A 154 0.39 23.29 10.31
N THR A 155 -0.21 22.14 10.57
CA THR A 155 -0.21 20.96 9.69
C THR A 155 -1.65 20.52 9.38
N LYS A 156 -1.82 19.48 8.55
CA LYS A 156 -3.14 18.84 8.35
C LYS A 156 -3.69 18.19 9.64
N GLY A 157 -2.86 18.01 10.64
CA GLY A 157 -3.27 17.56 11.98
C GLY A 157 -3.88 18.63 12.85
N GLU A 158 -3.82 19.93 12.46
CA GLU A 158 -4.34 21.01 13.28
C GLU A 158 -5.85 20.87 13.52
N GLY A 159 -6.24 21.00 14.79
CA GLY A 159 -7.63 20.84 15.20
C GLY A 159 -8.11 19.41 15.41
N LEU A 160 -7.33 18.40 15.03
CA LEU A 160 -7.65 17.00 15.31
C LEU A 160 -7.43 16.71 16.80
N ALA A 161 -8.48 16.26 17.47
CA ALA A 161 -8.45 16.02 18.90
C ALA A 161 -7.65 14.75 19.26
N GLU A 162 -7.21 14.69 20.54
CA GLU A 162 -6.77 13.43 21.14
C GLU A 162 -7.93 12.42 21.12
N GLY A 163 -7.65 11.19 20.71
CA GLY A 163 -8.66 10.13 20.56
C GLY A 163 -9.45 10.17 19.24
N ALA A 164 -9.30 11.21 18.40
CA ALA A 164 -9.88 11.21 17.07
C ALA A 164 -9.05 10.33 16.13
N ASP A 165 -9.74 9.57 15.28
CA ASP A 165 -9.08 8.82 14.20
C ASP A 165 -8.58 9.79 13.13
N LYS A 166 -7.30 10.11 13.21
CA LYS A 166 -6.66 11.09 12.32
C LYS A 166 -6.63 10.65 10.88
N PHE A 167 -6.50 9.35 10.64
CA PHE A 167 -6.47 8.81 9.29
C PHE A 167 -7.83 8.93 8.62
N GLN A 168 -8.90 8.55 9.32
CA GLN A 168 -10.26 8.69 8.82
C GLN A 168 -10.68 10.15 8.65
N GLU A 169 -10.35 11.01 9.62
CA GLU A 169 -10.67 12.45 9.54
C GLU A 169 -9.99 13.14 8.34
N MET A 170 -8.74 12.78 8.02
CA MET A 170 -7.99 13.39 6.92
C MET A 170 -8.29 12.78 5.55
N SER A 171 -8.49 11.45 5.47
CA SER A 171 -8.58 10.73 4.21
C SER A 171 -9.98 10.20 3.89
N GLY A 172 -10.87 10.12 4.88
CA GLY A 172 -12.16 9.45 4.76
C GLY A 172 -12.06 7.91 4.72
N ILE A 173 -10.86 7.36 4.95
CA ILE A 173 -10.60 5.92 4.84
C ILE A 173 -10.49 5.30 6.24
N ASP A 174 -11.27 4.26 6.49
CA ASP A 174 -11.15 3.44 7.69
C ASP A 174 -9.86 2.60 7.61
N GLY A 175 -8.88 2.95 8.44
CA GLY A 175 -7.59 2.26 8.53
C GLY A 175 -7.65 0.93 9.29
N THR A 176 -8.75 0.61 9.96
CA THR A 176 -8.88 -0.63 10.77
C THR A 176 -9.18 -1.87 9.95
N VAL A 177 -9.67 -1.73 8.73
CA VAL A 177 -10.08 -2.83 7.83
C VAL A 177 -8.98 -3.87 7.66
N ALA A 178 -7.72 -3.44 7.47
CA ALA A 178 -6.58 -4.35 7.33
C ALA A 178 -6.39 -5.22 8.57
N MET A 179 -6.43 -4.62 9.75
CA MET A 179 -6.21 -5.32 11.03
C MET A 179 -7.35 -6.27 11.34
N GLU A 180 -8.59 -5.88 11.07
CA GLU A 180 -9.77 -6.73 11.22
C GLU A 180 -9.74 -7.93 10.27
N TYR A 181 -9.37 -7.69 9.02
CA TYR A 181 -9.24 -8.76 8.04
C TYR A 181 -8.10 -9.71 8.39
N ALA A 182 -6.96 -9.19 8.84
CA ALA A 182 -5.82 -9.98 9.27
C ALA A 182 -6.15 -10.91 10.45
N GLU A 183 -6.89 -10.41 11.45
CA GLU A 183 -7.36 -11.21 12.58
C GLU A 183 -8.34 -12.30 12.12
N ARG A 184 -9.31 -11.97 11.27
CA ARG A 184 -10.23 -12.99 10.67
C ARG A 184 -9.50 -14.06 9.88
N LYS A 185 -8.37 -13.72 9.23
CA LYS A 185 -7.53 -14.66 8.48
C LYS A 185 -6.54 -15.44 9.34
N GLY A 186 -6.47 -15.17 10.64
CA GLY A 186 -5.56 -15.84 11.56
C GLY A 186 -4.09 -15.44 11.35
N VAL A 187 -3.82 -14.24 10.83
CA VAL A 187 -2.46 -13.71 10.61
C VAL A 187 -1.84 -13.24 11.93
N GLY A 188 -2.66 -12.76 12.86
CA GLY A 188 -2.30 -12.28 14.18
C GLY A 188 -3.54 -11.88 14.98
N VAL A 189 -3.37 -11.17 16.08
CA VAL A 189 -4.45 -10.70 16.95
C VAL A 189 -4.36 -9.20 17.17
N ARG A 190 -5.51 -8.52 17.30
CA ARG A 190 -5.56 -7.07 17.53
C ARG A 190 -5.33 -6.69 19.00
N THR A 191 -5.52 -7.64 19.91
CA THR A 191 -5.31 -7.39 21.35
C THR A 191 -3.82 -7.42 21.70
N TYR A 192 -3.38 -6.46 22.50
CA TYR A 192 -1.98 -6.33 22.93
C TYR A 192 -1.87 -5.80 24.36
N GLU A 193 -0.70 -6.00 24.97
CA GLU A 193 -0.26 -5.35 26.21
C GLU A 193 0.95 -4.47 25.88
N LEU A 194 0.80 -3.15 26.06
CA LEU A 194 1.91 -2.22 25.81
C LEU A 194 2.79 -2.11 27.06
N LYS A 195 4.07 -2.43 26.90
CA LYS A 195 5.11 -2.26 27.93
C LYS A 195 6.09 -1.19 27.51
N THR A 196 6.14 -0.10 28.26
CA THR A 196 7.13 0.96 28.02
C THR A 196 8.45 0.56 28.63
N LEU A 197 9.51 0.61 27.85
CA LEU A 197 10.89 0.44 28.30
C LEU A 197 11.47 1.83 28.58
N ALA A 198 12.09 1.96 29.75
CA ALA A 198 12.75 3.20 30.17
C ALA A 198 14.20 3.25 29.66
#